data_747b63723e2f6cad7b6220f599ae0da0
#
_entry.id   747b63723e2f6cad7b6220f599ae0da0
#
_cell.length_a   1.000
_cell.length_b   1.000
_cell.length_c   1.000
_cell.angle_alpha   90.00
_cell.angle_beta   90.00
_cell.angle_gamma   90.00
#
_symmetry.space_group_name_H-M   'P 1'
#
loop_
_entity.id
_entity.type
_entity.pdbx_description
1 polymer ?
#
loop_
_entity_poly.entity_id
_entity_poly.type
_entity_poly.pdbx_seq_one_letter_code
_entity_poly.pdbx_strand_id
1 'polypeptide(L)'
;MKKYSLLTALLLLICNVSVCGQTGRILFVDTTLIEKTNLQRIHHSPIYYSGNPVLKADKKWELNINGDPHAAPFSGGVWYDEEEQKFKMWYSAGGGKLLGLVTCYAESSDGKVWIKPVLDVVPGTNIVDTLEHDCVSVLLDKFEKDRTKRYKMFVVEFNNRFTVSMKLKYSSDGIHWSAPKALSGELYDRCAAYYDPFRKKYVLSLKTINGVYRRSRNYLEHEDPEMLVSLAHRIYDNKSDKFIRYWFNADEDDPRHPQFPGLRPQIYNHEAMPYEGCMLGYFTVWQGPENSVCDSLNIQKRNEVLIGWSKDGFHWNRESKKPFLPVSEDFHAWNAGNVQSTAGNPLIVGDSLYFYVSGRYNSKPKHDSNFATGLAMLRRDGFVSMRAGKKEGYVEIKTQIPANGNYLFVNADVKGTLAVEVLNDNGQPIEGFTKRDCILMKKSDKTKQMISWKKHPDVTSLIGKTVRLRFYLKQADIYAFWISAWQTGESGGYTGGGGPGLSGKGIDTPMDKSKNN
;
A
#
# COMPACT_ATOMS: atom_id res chain seq x y z
N MET A 1 31.09 -38.41 49.45
CA MET A 1 29.89 -38.27 48.65
C MET A 1 29.35 -36.86 48.87
N LYS A 2 29.67 -35.91 47.98
CA LYS A 2 29.19 -34.53 48.03
C LYS A 2 28.08 -34.37 46.99
N LYS A 3 26.85 -34.04 47.43
CA LYS A 3 25.73 -33.71 46.58
C LYS A 3 25.89 -32.29 46.06
N TYR A 4 25.96 -32.10 44.74
CA TYR A 4 25.85 -30.79 44.12
C TYR A 4 24.37 -30.55 43.75
N SER A 5 23.82 -29.53 44.36
CA SER A 5 22.50 -29.00 44.06
C SER A 5 22.63 -28.04 42.86
N LEU A 6 22.02 -28.39 41.73
CA LEU A 6 21.92 -27.53 40.57
C LEU A 6 20.73 -26.59 40.78
N LEU A 7 21.01 -25.32 41.07
CA LEU A 7 20.02 -24.25 41.02
C LEU A 7 19.90 -23.79 39.56
N THR A 8 18.83 -24.15 38.90
CA THR A 8 18.48 -23.65 37.55
C THR A 8 17.82 -22.28 37.71
N ALA A 9 18.58 -21.24 37.48
CA ALA A 9 18.04 -19.87 37.41
C ALA A 9 17.33 -19.69 36.05
N LEU A 10 16.01 -19.65 36.07
CA LEU A 10 15.17 -19.28 34.93
C LEU A 10 15.22 -17.76 34.74
N LEU A 11 16.08 -17.29 33.83
CA LEU A 11 16.08 -15.89 33.40
C LEU A 11 14.82 -15.64 32.54
N LEU A 12 13.79 -15.07 33.14
CA LEU A 12 12.68 -14.44 32.43
C LEU A 12 13.25 -13.18 31.75
N LEU A 13 13.54 -13.29 30.44
CA LEU A 13 13.74 -12.13 29.59
C LEU A 13 12.38 -11.42 29.47
N ILE A 14 12.13 -10.44 30.32
CA ILE A 14 11.07 -9.46 30.12
C ILE A 14 11.54 -8.60 28.93
N CYS A 15 11.09 -8.93 27.73
CA CYS A 15 11.14 -8.00 26.61
C CYS A 15 10.29 -6.79 27.03
N ASN A 16 10.94 -5.75 27.52
CA ASN A 16 10.36 -4.42 27.54
C ASN A 16 10.15 -4.01 26.08
N VAL A 17 8.98 -4.34 25.53
CA VAL A 17 8.48 -3.68 24.33
C VAL A 17 8.28 -2.24 24.76
N SER A 18 9.27 -1.39 24.51
CA SER A 18 9.09 0.04 24.54
C SER A 18 7.93 0.32 23.61
N VAL A 19 6.77 0.65 24.17
CA VAL A 19 5.66 1.24 23.42
C VAL A 19 6.16 2.61 23.00
N CYS A 20 6.95 2.62 21.92
CA CYS A 20 7.24 3.84 21.19
C CYS A 20 5.88 4.40 20.80
N GLY A 21 5.55 5.62 21.27
CA GLY A 21 4.23 6.21 21.07
C GLY A 21 3.85 6.08 19.60
N GLN A 22 2.77 5.39 19.34
CA GLN A 22 2.34 5.04 17.99
C GLN A 22 2.02 6.35 17.26
N THR A 23 2.88 6.76 16.33
CA THR A 23 2.65 7.94 15.49
C THR A 23 1.70 7.57 14.37
N GLY A 24 0.85 8.52 13.98
CA GLY A 24 -0.11 8.30 12.91
C GLY A 24 -1.50 7.89 13.39
N ARG A 25 -2.39 7.72 12.44
CA ARG A 25 -3.75 7.22 12.67
C ARG A 25 -3.71 5.73 13.00
N ILE A 26 -4.40 5.36 14.06
CA ILE A 26 -4.56 3.97 14.47
C ILE A 26 -5.73 3.38 13.71
N LEU A 27 -5.40 2.46 12.80
CA LEU A 27 -6.36 1.78 11.94
C LEU A 27 -6.88 0.50 12.61
N PHE A 28 -8.16 0.18 12.45
CA PHE A 28 -8.74 -1.06 12.96
C PHE A 28 -8.39 -2.31 12.13
N VAL A 29 -7.40 -2.22 11.24
CA VAL A 29 -6.73 -3.38 10.63
C VAL A 29 -5.98 -4.18 11.68
N ASP A 30 -5.39 -3.50 12.68
CA ASP A 30 -4.69 -4.11 13.82
C ASP A 30 -5.64 -4.35 14.99
N THR A 31 -5.92 -5.62 15.28
CA THR A 31 -6.79 -6.00 16.42
C THR A 31 -6.02 -6.12 17.74
N THR A 32 -4.69 -6.08 17.73
CA THR A 32 -3.87 -6.29 18.95
C THR A 32 -4.04 -5.20 19.98
N LEU A 33 -4.53 -4.03 19.58
CA LEU A 33 -4.81 -2.89 20.46
C LEU A 33 -6.21 -2.93 21.08
N ILE A 34 -7.11 -3.78 20.56
CA ILE A 34 -8.49 -3.89 21.02
C ILE A 34 -8.53 -4.73 22.29
N GLU A 35 -8.82 -4.09 23.42
CA GLU A 35 -8.97 -4.78 24.71
C GLU A 35 -10.34 -5.47 24.81
N LYS A 36 -11.40 -4.73 24.48
CA LYS A 36 -12.78 -5.20 24.54
C LYS A 36 -13.62 -4.56 23.46
N THR A 37 -14.54 -5.33 22.89
CA THR A 37 -15.54 -4.80 21.96
C THR A 37 -16.76 -5.70 21.89
N ASN A 38 -17.92 -5.10 21.59
CA ASN A 38 -19.14 -5.78 21.16
C ASN A 38 -19.62 -5.24 19.80
N LEU A 39 -18.73 -4.53 19.07
CA LEU A 39 -18.99 -4.03 17.74
C LEU A 39 -18.62 -5.08 16.68
N GLN A 40 -19.25 -4.95 15.53
CA GLN A 40 -18.90 -5.74 14.36
C GLN A 40 -17.72 -5.10 13.64
N ARG A 41 -16.70 -5.90 13.30
CA ARG A 41 -15.58 -5.48 12.47
C ARG A 41 -15.90 -5.76 11.02
N ILE A 42 -15.82 -4.72 10.17
CA ILE A 42 -16.19 -4.76 8.75
C ILE A 42 -14.99 -4.41 7.90
N HIS A 43 -14.62 -5.32 6.98
CA HIS A 43 -13.64 -5.06 5.94
C HIS A 43 -14.31 -4.38 4.74
N HIS A 44 -13.67 -3.37 4.17
CA HIS A 44 -14.15 -2.63 3.02
C HIS A 44 -13.19 -2.77 1.84
N SER A 45 -13.74 -2.75 0.65
CA SER A 45 -13.01 -2.71 -0.62
C SER A 45 -13.24 -1.38 -1.32
N PRO A 46 -12.26 -0.88 -2.08
CA PRO A 46 -12.43 0.32 -2.90
C PRO A 46 -13.52 0.13 -3.95
N ILE A 47 -14.11 1.24 -4.34
CA ILE A 47 -15.08 1.29 -5.44
C ILE A 47 -14.34 1.80 -6.69
N TYR A 48 -14.47 1.10 -7.79
CA TYR A 48 -13.92 1.54 -9.07
C TYR A 48 -14.60 2.81 -9.55
N TYR A 49 -13.79 3.77 -10.00
CA TYR A 49 -14.28 5.02 -10.55
C TYR A 49 -15.11 4.76 -11.82
N SER A 50 -16.27 5.41 -11.92
CA SER A 50 -17.20 5.20 -13.04
C SER A 50 -16.65 5.65 -14.40
N GLY A 51 -15.64 6.53 -14.41
CA GLY A 51 -14.95 6.99 -15.62
C GLY A 51 -13.76 6.13 -16.04
N ASN A 52 -13.61 4.92 -15.49
CA ASN A 52 -12.53 4.00 -15.89
C ASN A 52 -12.69 3.49 -17.33
N PRO A 53 -11.58 3.19 -18.02
CA PRO A 53 -10.18 3.36 -17.58
C PRO A 53 -9.73 4.83 -17.65
N VAL A 54 -8.95 5.27 -16.65
CA VAL A 54 -8.42 6.64 -16.58
C VAL A 54 -7.21 6.86 -17.50
N LEU A 55 -6.50 5.81 -17.88
CA LEU A 55 -5.44 5.85 -18.89
C LEU A 55 -5.50 4.57 -19.74
N LYS A 56 -5.49 4.74 -21.06
CA LYS A 56 -5.48 3.67 -22.05
C LYS A 56 -4.50 4.00 -23.17
N ALA A 57 -4.06 3.00 -23.91
CA ALA A 57 -3.20 3.20 -25.07
C ALA A 57 -3.93 4.01 -26.16
N ASP A 58 -3.33 5.11 -26.58
CA ASP A 58 -3.81 6.00 -27.66
C ASP A 58 -2.66 6.51 -28.55
N LYS A 59 -1.42 6.02 -28.32
CA LYS A 59 -0.21 6.37 -29.06
C LYS A 59 0.35 5.15 -29.77
N LYS A 60 1.04 5.36 -30.89
CA LYS A 60 1.64 4.26 -31.67
C LYS A 60 2.68 3.45 -30.88
N TRP A 61 3.44 4.11 -30.00
CA TRP A 61 4.45 3.44 -29.17
C TRP A 61 3.86 2.73 -27.94
N GLU A 62 2.56 2.78 -27.76
CA GLU A 62 1.85 2.02 -26.72
C GLU A 62 1.27 0.71 -27.27
N LEU A 63 1.51 0.42 -28.54
CA LEU A 63 1.18 -0.86 -29.15
C LEU A 63 2.43 -1.77 -29.11
N ASN A 64 2.21 -3.03 -28.74
CA ASN A 64 3.29 -4.02 -28.83
C ASN A 64 3.55 -4.44 -30.29
N ILE A 65 4.52 -5.32 -30.50
CA ILE A 65 4.90 -5.81 -31.85
C ILE A 65 3.73 -6.49 -32.58
N ASN A 66 2.73 -6.99 -31.85
CA ASN A 66 1.53 -7.62 -32.44
C ASN A 66 0.39 -6.61 -32.65
N GLY A 67 0.57 -5.34 -32.28
CA GLY A 67 -0.43 -4.29 -32.35
C GLY A 67 -1.37 -4.24 -31.14
N ASP A 68 -1.11 -5.00 -30.06
CA ASP A 68 -1.94 -4.99 -28.87
C ASP A 68 -1.68 -3.76 -28.00
N PRO A 69 -2.71 -3.07 -27.52
CA PRO A 69 -2.59 -1.86 -26.71
C PRO A 69 -2.14 -2.17 -25.29
N HIS A 70 -1.14 -1.39 -24.80
CA HIS A 70 -0.58 -1.56 -23.48
C HIS A 70 -0.27 -0.22 -22.84
N ALA A 71 -1.03 0.16 -21.79
CA ALA A 71 -0.80 1.37 -21.01
C ALA A 71 -1.24 1.14 -19.56
N ALA A 72 -0.36 0.56 -18.75
CA ALA A 72 -0.66 0.24 -17.35
C ALA A 72 0.58 0.35 -16.46
N PRO A 73 0.45 0.88 -15.22
CA PRO A 73 1.59 1.15 -14.36
C PRO A 73 2.22 -0.10 -13.76
N PHE A 74 1.48 -1.19 -13.58
CA PHE A 74 1.91 -2.33 -12.76
C PHE A 74 2.49 -1.85 -11.42
N SER A 75 3.76 -2.13 -11.16
CA SER A 75 4.50 -1.58 -10.02
C SER A 75 5.22 -0.26 -10.34
N GLY A 76 4.94 0.34 -11.50
CA GLY A 76 5.65 1.53 -12.02
C GLY A 76 5.55 2.77 -11.16
N GLY A 77 4.58 2.80 -10.26
CA GLY A 77 4.42 3.89 -9.31
C GLY A 77 3.51 5.01 -9.80
N VAL A 78 2.62 5.42 -8.91
CA VAL A 78 1.89 6.67 -9.05
C VAL A 78 2.11 7.48 -7.78
N TRP A 79 2.57 8.72 -7.93
CA TRP A 79 2.93 9.58 -6.83
C TRP A 79 2.30 10.96 -7.00
N TYR A 80 2.02 11.62 -5.88
CA TYR A 80 1.78 13.05 -5.89
C TYR A 80 3.08 13.76 -5.53
N ASP A 81 3.53 14.62 -6.42
CA ASP A 81 4.67 15.50 -6.21
C ASP A 81 4.17 16.83 -5.67
N GLU A 82 4.31 17.04 -4.35
CA GLU A 82 3.83 18.25 -3.69
C GLU A 82 4.63 19.50 -4.09
N GLU A 83 5.86 19.35 -4.60
CA GLU A 83 6.66 20.48 -5.08
C GLU A 83 6.14 21.01 -6.43
N GLU A 84 5.74 20.08 -7.32
CA GLU A 84 5.17 20.42 -8.62
C GLU A 84 3.62 20.45 -8.60
N GLN A 85 2.99 20.06 -7.49
CA GLN A 85 1.55 19.97 -7.32
C GLN A 85 0.86 19.14 -8.40
N LYS A 86 1.46 18.01 -8.75
CA LYS A 86 1.01 17.11 -9.81
C LYS A 86 0.98 15.66 -9.37
N PHE A 87 0.01 14.93 -9.89
CA PHE A 87 0.08 13.47 -9.94
C PHE A 87 0.99 13.06 -11.10
N LYS A 88 1.92 12.16 -10.83
CA LYS A 88 2.87 11.60 -11.79
C LYS A 88 2.70 10.09 -11.85
N MET A 89 2.64 9.55 -13.04
CA MET A 89 2.51 8.11 -13.29
C MET A 89 3.59 7.64 -14.25
N TRP A 90 4.31 6.60 -13.85
CA TRP A 90 5.19 5.83 -14.72
C TRP A 90 4.47 4.55 -15.09
N TYR A 91 4.29 4.32 -16.38
CA TYR A 91 3.54 3.17 -16.85
C TYR A 91 4.29 2.43 -17.94
N SER A 92 4.04 1.13 -18.02
CA SER A 92 4.57 0.27 -19.06
C SER A 92 3.76 0.42 -20.33
N ALA A 93 4.44 0.56 -21.46
CA ALA A 93 3.86 0.68 -22.81
C ALA A 93 4.46 -0.35 -23.76
N GLY A 94 3.72 -0.72 -24.80
CA GLY A 94 4.06 -1.81 -25.71
C GLY A 94 5.21 -1.57 -26.68
N GLY A 95 5.92 -0.43 -26.61
CA GLY A 95 6.85 0.06 -27.64
C GLY A 95 8.21 -0.63 -27.73
N GLY A 96 8.43 -1.76 -27.08
CA GLY A 96 9.66 -2.54 -27.19
C GLY A 96 9.84 -3.15 -28.59
N LYS A 97 11.08 -3.20 -29.06
CA LYS A 97 11.41 -3.73 -30.39
C LYS A 97 11.50 -5.25 -30.46
N LEU A 98 11.78 -5.88 -29.31
CA LEU A 98 11.97 -7.33 -29.24
C LEU A 98 10.81 -8.03 -28.51
N LEU A 99 10.72 -7.88 -27.20
CA LEU A 99 9.74 -8.62 -26.39
C LEU A 99 9.24 -7.82 -25.18
N GLY A 100 9.92 -6.73 -24.87
CA GLY A 100 9.72 -5.99 -23.64
C GLY A 100 8.78 -4.80 -23.79
N LEU A 101 8.49 -4.21 -22.66
CA LEU A 101 7.76 -2.97 -22.53
C LEU A 101 8.77 -1.83 -22.34
N VAL A 102 8.39 -0.61 -22.71
CA VAL A 102 9.16 0.60 -22.40
C VAL A 102 8.45 1.40 -21.31
N THR A 103 9.18 2.26 -20.61
CA THR A 103 8.59 3.10 -19.57
C THR A 103 8.14 4.43 -20.15
N CYS A 104 6.86 4.73 -20.04
CA CYS A 104 6.25 6.00 -20.39
C CYS A 104 5.85 6.80 -19.14
N TYR A 105 5.63 8.10 -19.32
CA TYR A 105 5.24 9.03 -18.28
C TYR A 105 3.89 9.69 -18.60
N ALA A 106 3.08 9.90 -17.58
CA ALA A 106 1.87 10.72 -17.65
C ALA A 106 1.71 11.55 -16.37
N GLU A 107 1.06 12.70 -16.50
CA GLU A 107 0.78 13.60 -15.37
C GLU A 107 -0.68 14.00 -15.33
N SER A 108 -1.14 14.41 -14.14
CA SER A 108 -2.53 14.86 -13.91
C SER A 108 -2.59 15.91 -12.82
N SER A 109 -3.53 16.82 -12.91
CA SER A 109 -3.84 17.80 -11.85
C SER A 109 -4.89 17.28 -10.85
N ASP A 110 -5.74 16.35 -11.26
CA ASP A 110 -6.87 15.84 -10.46
C ASP A 110 -6.81 14.33 -10.15
N GLY A 111 -5.82 13.63 -10.73
CA GLY A 111 -5.67 12.19 -10.62
C GLY A 111 -6.69 11.36 -11.42
N LYS A 112 -7.53 11.99 -12.24
CA LYS A 112 -8.57 11.33 -13.06
C LYS A 112 -8.35 11.51 -14.54
N VAL A 113 -7.97 12.71 -14.96
CA VAL A 113 -7.66 13.05 -16.35
C VAL A 113 -6.14 13.10 -16.48
N TRP A 114 -5.58 12.20 -17.30
CA TRP A 114 -4.15 12.04 -17.46
C TRP A 114 -3.68 12.59 -18.82
N ILE A 115 -2.62 13.38 -18.79
CA ILE A 115 -1.97 13.96 -19.95
C ILE A 115 -0.66 13.20 -20.19
N LYS A 116 -0.38 12.87 -21.45
CA LYS A 116 0.87 12.28 -21.92
C LYS A 116 1.69 13.40 -22.59
N PRO A 117 2.59 14.06 -21.88
CA PRO A 117 3.33 15.19 -22.41
C PRO A 117 4.29 14.75 -23.52
N VAL A 118 4.56 15.63 -24.47
CA VAL A 118 5.65 15.43 -25.42
C VAL A 118 6.96 15.80 -24.73
N LEU A 119 7.87 14.83 -24.66
CA LEU A 119 9.15 14.94 -23.96
C LEU A 119 10.32 14.91 -24.98
N ASP A 120 11.51 15.23 -24.49
CA ASP A 120 12.77 15.29 -25.24
C ASP A 120 13.62 14.01 -25.11
N VAL A 121 13.36 13.15 -24.12
CA VAL A 121 14.09 11.88 -23.90
C VAL A 121 14.00 10.98 -25.13
N VAL A 122 12.79 10.80 -25.66
CA VAL A 122 12.56 10.24 -27.00
C VAL A 122 11.68 11.25 -27.75
N PRO A 123 12.26 12.06 -28.63
CA PRO A 123 11.57 13.20 -29.23
C PRO A 123 10.22 12.86 -29.85
N GLY A 124 9.21 13.65 -29.52
CA GLY A 124 7.84 13.48 -30.00
C GLY A 124 7.02 12.43 -29.23
N THR A 125 7.54 11.86 -28.17
CA THR A 125 6.86 10.86 -27.34
C THR A 125 6.83 11.26 -25.87
N ASN A 126 6.17 10.46 -25.01
CA ASN A 126 6.24 10.52 -23.56
C ASN A 126 7.05 9.34 -22.97
N ILE A 127 7.91 8.72 -23.76
CA ILE A 127 8.82 7.67 -23.30
C ILE A 127 9.93 8.32 -22.48
N VAL A 128 10.15 7.81 -21.27
CA VAL A 128 11.21 8.28 -20.34
C VAL A 128 12.33 7.26 -20.16
N ASP A 129 12.11 5.99 -20.53
CA ASP A 129 13.15 4.97 -20.57
C ASP A 129 12.85 3.96 -21.67
N THR A 130 13.87 3.65 -22.48
CA THR A 130 13.78 2.71 -23.62
C THR A 130 14.30 1.32 -23.30
N LEU A 131 14.75 1.05 -22.05
CA LEU A 131 15.12 -0.30 -21.67
C LEU A 131 13.90 -1.21 -21.75
N GLU A 132 14.03 -2.29 -22.49
CA GLU A 132 12.95 -3.27 -22.63
C GLU A 132 12.86 -4.12 -21.35
N HIS A 133 11.75 -4.00 -20.65
CA HIS A 133 11.58 -4.57 -19.33
C HIS A 133 10.31 -5.42 -19.21
N ASP A 134 10.28 -6.30 -18.21
CA ASP A 134 9.08 -6.99 -17.75
C ASP A 134 8.26 -6.11 -16.77
N CYS A 135 8.96 -5.47 -15.85
CA CYS A 135 8.34 -4.57 -14.88
C CYS A 135 9.32 -3.50 -14.41
N VAL A 136 8.76 -2.44 -13.86
CA VAL A 136 9.48 -1.31 -13.28
C VAL A 136 8.84 -0.90 -11.96
N SER A 137 9.64 -0.38 -11.01
CA SER A 137 9.16 0.30 -9.82
C SER A 137 9.83 1.65 -9.73
N VAL A 138 9.03 2.73 -9.65
CA VAL A 138 9.53 4.10 -9.48
C VAL A 138 9.11 4.61 -8.11
N LEU A 139 10.07 5.03 -7.32
CA LEU A 139 9.88 5.61 -5.99
C LEU A 139 10.17 7.10 -6.03
N LEU A 140 9.24 7.93 -5.55
CA LEU A 140 9.52 9.29 -5.13
C LEU A 140 9.96 9.23 -3.66
N ASP A 141 11.27 9.29 -3.45
CA ASP A 141 11.85 9.19 -2.12
C ASP A 141 11.86 10.55 -1.42
N LYS A 142 10.82 10.79 -0.62
CA LYS A 142 10.63 12.05 0.12
C LYS A 142 11.60 12.23 1.29
N PHE A 143 12.40 11.20 1.60
CA PHE A 143 13.41 11.22 2.66
C PHE A 143 14.84 11.40 2.11
N GLU A 144 15.02 11.32 0.78
CA GLU A 144 16.29 11.51 0.13
C GLU A 144 16.75 12.98 0.21
N LYS A 145 18.00 13.19 0.61
CA LYS A 145 18.60 14.53 0.72
C LYS A 145 19.27 14.97 -0.58
N ASP A 146 19.81 14.02 -1.33
CA ASP A 146 20.40 14.27 -2.64
C ASP A 146 19.31 14.43 -3.70
N ARG A 147 19.08 15.65 -4.14
CA ARG A 147 18.07 15.99 -5.14
C ARG A 147 18.23 15.22 -6.44
N THR A 148 19.46 14.84 -6.81
CA THR A 148 19.73 14.06 -8.04
C THR A 148 19.27 12.61 -7.92
N LYS A 149 19.00 12.12 -6.70
CA LYS A 149 18.51 10.76 -6.38
C LYS A 149 17.07 10.74 -5.87
N ARG A 150 16.35 11.86 -5.97
CA ARG A 150 14.99 12.03 -5.45
C ARG A 150 14.02 10.98 -5.99
N TYR A 151 14.14 10.67 -7.29
CA TYR A 151 13.43 9.54 -7.89
C TYR A 151 14.39 8.37 -8.11
N LYS A 152 13.90 7.17 -7.80
CA LYS A 152 14.63 5.91 -7.94
C LYS A 152 13.81 4.97 -8.82
N MET A 153 14.39 4.49 -9.93
CA MET A 153 13.76 3.54 -10.83
C MET A 153 14.48 2.20 -10.76
N PHE A 154 13.75 1.16 -10.39
CA PHE A 154 14.19 -0.22 -10.39
C PHE A 154 13.57 -0.91 -11.61
N VAL A 155 14.39 -1.17 -12.63
CA VAL A 155 13.95 -1.74 -13.91
C VAL A 155 14.36 -3.19 -14.00
N VAL A 156 13.41 -4.10 -14.20
CA VAL A 156 13.66 -5.52 -14.46
C VAL A 156 13.75 -5.73 -15.96
N GLU A 157 14.96 -5.53 -16.51
CA GLU A 157 15.25 -5.55 -17.93
C GLU A 157 15.46 -6.98 -18.44
N PHE A 158 15.09 -7.22 -19.70
CA PHE A 158 15.41 -8.45 -20.41
C PHE A 158 16.89 -8.46 -20.84
N ASN A 159 17.69 -9.38 -20.30
CA ASN A 159 19.06 -9.64 -20.78
C ASN A 159 19.01 -10.37 -22.13
N ASN A 160 18.04 -11.25 -22.27
CA ASN A 160 17.70 -12.01 -23.47
C ASN A 160 16.24 -12.52 -23.34
N ARG A 161 15.78 -13.36 -24.27
CA ARG A 161 14.40 -13.87 -24.27
C ARG A 161 13.99 -14.63 -22.98
N PHE A 162 14.94 -15.12 -22.19
CA PHE A 162 14.68 -16.04 -21.07
C PHE A 162 15.13 -15.54 -19.71
N THR A 163 15.98 -14.51 -19.67
CA THR A 163 16.58 -14.04 -18.44
C THR A 163 16.42 -12.53 -18.26
N VAL A 164 16.23 -12.12 -17.04
CA VAL A 164 16.11 -10.73 -16.64
C VAL A 164 17.09 -10.38 -15.53
N SER A 165 17.46 -9.11 -15.44
CA SER A 165 18.20 -8.54 -14.31
C SER A 165 17.62 -7.19 -13.93
N MET A 166 17.84 -6.75 -12.70
CA MET A 166 17.37 -5.46 -12.23
C MET A 166 18.49 -4.42 -12.34
N LYS A 167 18.13 -3.25 -12.85
CA LYS A 167 18.97 -2.04 -12.87
C LYS A 167 18.36 -0.95 -12.01
N LEU A 168 19.20 -0.18 -11.32
CA LEU A 168 18.81 1.01 -10.58
C LEU A 168 19.26 2.26 -11.32
N LYS A 169 18.34 3.21 -11.48
CA LYS A 169 18.59 4.55 -12.04
C LYS A 169 18.05 5.62 -11.12
N TYR A 170 18.63 6.81 -11.18
CA TYR A 170 18.22 7.99 -10.43
C TYR A 170 17.76 9.11 -11.35
N SER A 171 16.89 9.96 -10.81
CA SER A 171 16.42 11.18 -11.49
C SER A 171 16.08 12.27 -10.45
N SER A 172 16.24 13.52 -10.84
CA SER A 172 15.79 14.68 -10.07
C SER A 172 14.32 15.06 -10.35
N ASP A 173 13.80 14.73 -11.53
CA ASP A 173 12.48 15.14 -12.03
C ASP A 173 11.53 13.97 -12.35
N GLY A 174 12.09 12.73 -12.43
CA GLY A 174 11.36 11.54 -12.81
C GLY A 174 11.18 11.36 -14.32
N ILE A 175 11.80 12.22 -15.14
CA ILE A 175 11.77 12.21 -16.61
C ILE A 175 13.15 11.85 -17.15
N HIS A 176 14.20 12.57 -16.72
CA HIS A 176 15.57 12.36 -17.16
C HIS A 176 16.30 11.41 -16.20
N TRP A 177 16.59 10.20 -16.68
CA TRP A 177 17.17 9.15 -15.85
C TRP A 177 18.66 8.98 -16.10
N SER A 178 19.42 8.77 -15.05
CA SER A 178 20.85 8.48 -15.11
C SER A 178 21.13 7.17 -15.87
N ALA A 179 22.37 6.96 -16.29
CA ALA A 179 22.86 5.62 -16.57
C ALA A 179 22.66 4.71 -15.34
N PRO A 180 22.53 3.38 -15.49
CA PRO A 180 22.40 2.45 -14.38
C PRO A 180 23.52 2.63 -13.34
N LYS A 181 23.16 2.66 -12.06
CA LYS A 181 24.08 2.79 -10.92
C LYS A 181 24.37 1.47 -10.24
N ALA A 182 23.48 0.49 -10.40
CA ALA A 182 23.65 -0.87 -9.91
C ALA A 182 23.01 -1.86 -10.87
N LEU A 183 23.50 -3.11 -10.83
CA LEU A 183 23.03 -4.24 -11.62
C LEU A 183 22.96 -5.47 -10.73
N SER A 184 21.84 -6.19 -10.78
CA SER A 184 21.66 -7.47 -10.07
C SER A 184 22.26 -8.65 -10.83
N GLY A 185 22.36 -9.79 -10.16
CA GLY A 185 22.42 -11.07 -10.83
C GLY A 185 21.14 -11.37 -11.61
N GLU A 186 21.07 -12.57 -12.22
CA GLU A 186 19.85 -13.03 -12.90
C GLU A 186 18.68 -13.17 -11.93
N LEU A 187 17.49 -12.72 -12.34
CA LEU A 187 16.25 -12.77 -11.58
C LEU A 187 15.15 -13.52 -12.34
N TYR A 188 14.01 -13.73 -11.66
CA TYR A 188 12.73 -13.97 -12.31
C TYR A 188 12.03 -12.64 -12.62
N ASP A 189 11.04 -12.67 -13.50
CA ASP A 189 10.12 -11.55 -13.79
C ASP A 189 9.31 -11.10 -12.56
N ARG A 190 8.58 -10.01 -12.67
CA ARG A 190 7.64 -9.52 -11.64
C ARG A 190 8.25 -9.32 -10.25
N CYS A 191 9.35 -8.59 -10.18
CA CYS A 191 9.91 -8.07 -8.93
C CYS A 191 9.37 -6.66 -8.67
N ALA A 192 9.25 -6.30 -7.40
CA ALA A 192 8.85 -4.96 -6.97
C ALA A 192 9.80 -4.42 -5.91
N ALA A 193 9.99 -3.10 -5.91
CA ALA A 193 10.79 -2.39 -4.93
C ALA A 193 9.93 -1.38 -4.15
N TYR A 194 10.21 -1.23 -2.85
CA TYR A 194 9.59 -0.21 -2.01
C TYR A 194 10.52 0.22 -0.88
N TYR A 195 10.17 1.30 -0.19
CA TYR A 195 10.91 1.80 0.98
C TYR A 195 10.09 1.60 2.25
N ASP A 196 10.72 1.04 3.28
CA ASP A 196 10.19 0.90 4.64
C ASP A 196 10.83 1.97 5.55
N PRO A 197 10.16 3.10 5.81
CA PRO A 197 10.74 4.18 6.60
C PRO A 197 10.75 3.88 8.11
N PHE A 198 9.96 2.91 8.59
CA PHE A 198 9.98 2.50 10.01
C PHE A 198 11.34 1.87 10.37
N ARG A 199 11.92 1.10 9.42
CA ARG A 199 13.21 0.44 9.58
C ARG A 199 14.32 1.08 8.76
N LYS A 200 13.99 2.12 7.95
CA LYS A 200 14.91 2.81 7.03
C LYS A 200 15.59 1.84 6.05
N LYS A 201 14.81 0.97 5.43
CA LYS A 201 15.27 -0.05 4.49
C LYS A 201 14.55 0.07 3.15
N TYR A 202 15.30 -0.06 2.06
CA TYR A 202 14.73 -0.44 0.78
C TYR A 202 14.54 -1.94 0.77
N VAL A 203 13.46 -2.38 0.16
CA VAL A 203 13.07 -3.79 0.12
C VAL A 203 12.77 -4.21 -1.30
N LEU A 204 13.27 -5.38 -1.70
CA LEU A 204 12.86 -6.07 -2.92
C LEU A 204 11.95 -7.24 -2.59
N SER A 205 10.79 -7.26 -3.22
CA SER A 205 9.92 -8.42 -3.30
C SER A 205 10.26 -9.16 -4.59
N LEU A 206 11.06 -10.22 -4.47
CA LEU A 206 11.59 -10.98 -5.59
C LEU A 206 10.70 -12.20 -5.86
N LYS A 207 10.33 -12.41 -7.13
CA LYS A 207 9.65 -13.66 -7.51
C LYS A 207 10.58 -14.84 -7.30
N THR A 208 10.04 -15.93 -6.78
CA THR A 208 10.68 -17.24 -6.76
C THR A 208 9.69 -18.31 -7.20
N ILE A 209 10.20 -19.47 -7.61
CA ILE A 209 9.38 -20.61 -8.02
C ILE A 209 9.82 -21.81 -7.18
N ASN A 210 8.87 -22.43 -6.49
CA ASN A 210 9.10 -23.67 -5.78
C ASN A 210 8.28 -24.82 -6.37
N GLY A 211 8.68 -26.05 -6.06
CA GLY A 211 8.04 -27.26 -6.59
C GLY A 211 6.57 -27.42 -6.19
N VAL A 212 6.19 -26.95 -4.99
CA VAL A 212 4.86 -27.14 -4.39
C VAL A 212 3.94 -25.95 -4.64
N TYR A 213 4.39 -24.75 -4.26
CA TYR A 213 3.56 -23.54 -4.29
C TYR A 213 3.71 -22.74 -5.59
N ARG A 214 4.60 -23.16 -6.47
CA ARG A 214 4.90 -22.48 -7.74
C ARG A 214 5.36 -21.05 -7.49
N ARG A 215 4.62 -20.02 -7.97
CA ARG A 215 4.97 -18.59 -7.79
C ARG A 215 4.83 -18.20 -6.32
N SER A 216 5.95 -17.78 -5.74
CA SER A 216 6.12 -17.35 -4.34
C SER A 216 7.02 -16.13 -4.29
N ARG A 217 7.31 -15.61 -3.11
CA ARG A 217 8.14 -14.40 -2.97
C ARG A 217 9.36 -14.69 -2.08
N ASN A 218 10.47 -14.08 -2.47
CA ASN A 218 11.66 -13.94 -1.66
C ASN A 218 11.80 -12.48 -1.20
N TYR A 219 12.47 -12.28 -0.11
CA TYR A 219 12.71 -11.00 0.56
C TYR A 219 14.19 -10.65 0.54
N LEU A 220 14.51 -9.42 0.18
CA LEU A 220 15.82 -8.83 0.30
C LEU A 220 15.66 -7.38 0.78
N GLU A 221 16.47 -6.97 1.77
CA GLU A 221 16.48 -5.59 2.26
C GLU A 221 17.90 -5.04 2.42
N HIS A 222 18.04 -3.73 2.23
CA HIS A 222 19.28 -3.01 2.50
C HIS A 222 18.99 -1.51 2.73
N GLU A 223 19.86 -0.80 3.44
CA GLU A 223 19.75 0.65 3.65
C GLU A 223 20.12 1.43 2.39
N ASP A 224 21.09 0.92 1.65
CA ASP A 224 21.57 1.48 0.40
C ASP A 224 20.89 0.75 -0.79
N PRO A 225 20.18 1.47 -1.67
CA PRO A 225 19.50 0.88 -2.81
C PRO A 225 20.46 0.33 -3.89
N GLU A 226 21.69 0.84 -4.00
CA GLU A 226 22.69 0.32 -4.94
C GLU A 226 23.19 -1.05 -4.48
N MET A 227 23.50 -1.17 -3.18
CA MET A 227 23.85 -2.44 -2.57
C MET A 227 22.68 -3.44 -2.60
N LEU A 228 21.45 -2.98 -2.35
CA LEU A 228 20.25 -3.80 -2.44
C LEU A 228 20.16 -4.49 -3.80
N VAL A 229 20.29 -3.74 -4.89
CA VAL A 229 20.23 -4.28 -6.26
C VAL A 229 21.42 -5.19 -6.54
N SER A 230 22.63 -4.80 -6.13
CA SER A 230 23.84 -5.61 -6.38
C SER A 230 23.84 -6.98 -5.67
N LEU A 231 23.13 -7.09 -4.54
CA LEU A 231 22.96 -8.34 -3.80
C LEU A 231 21.83 -9.21 -4.37
N ALA A 232 20.95 -8.67 -5.20
CA ALA A 232 19.80 -9.39 -5.70
C ALA A 232 20.21 -10.43 -6.76
N HIS A 233 19.75 -11.66 -6.60
CA HIS A 233 19.93 -12.75 -7.56
C HIS A 233 18.84 -13.81 -7.40
N ARG A 234 18.74 -14.72 -8.35
CA ARG A 234 17.74 -15.78 -8.37
C ARG A 234 18.10 -16.92 -7.43
N ILE A 235 17.17 -17.26 -6.54
CA ILE A 235 17.26 -18.45 -5.69
C ILE A 235 16.15 -19.42 -6.08
N TYR A 236 16.49 -20.71 -6.15
CA TYR A 236 15.59 -21.80 -6.50
C TYR A 236 15.04 -22.51 -5.26
N ASP A 237 13.86 -23.11 -5.38
CA ASP A 237 13.27 -24.09 -4.45
C ASP A 237 13.16 -23.64 -2.99
N ASN A 238 12.71 -22.40 -2.76
CA ASN A 238 12.50 -21.86 -1.41
C ASN A 238 13.74 -21.82 -0.53
N LYS A 239 14.92 -21.91 -1.13
CA LYS A 239 16.15 -21.74 -0.39
C LYS A 239 16.32 -20.29 0.02
N SER A 240 17.07 -20.11 1.07
CA SER A 240 17.55 -18.81 1.53
C SER A 240 19.08 -18.82 1.50
N ASP A 241 19.67 -17.67 1.33
CA ASP A 241 21.10 -17.50 1.52
C ASP A 241 21.39 -16.47 2.62
N LYS A 242 22.58 -15.88 2.62
CA LYS A 242 22.96 -14.86 3.61
C LYS A 242 22.08 -13.60 3.55
N PHE A 243 21.60 -13.22 2.37
CA PHE A 243 20.92 -11.93 2.11
C PHE A 243 19.46 -12.12 1.74
N ILE A 244 19.16 -13.10 0.87
CA ILE A 244 17.84 -13.35 0.32
C ILE A 244 17.16 -14.44 1.13
N ARG A 245 15.94 -14.15 1.63
CA ARG A 245 15.15 -15.08 2.42
C ARG A 245 13.89 -15.49 1.68
N TYR A 246 13.55 -16.78 1.75
CA TYR A 246 12.20 -17.20 1.38
C TYR A 246 11.22 -16.47 2.29
N TRP A 247 10.17 -15.93 1.69
CA TRP A 247 9.26 -15.05 2.41
C TRP A 247 7.88 -15.68 2.60
N PHE A 248 7.10 -15.74 1.55
CA PHE A 248 5.76 -16.31 1.61
C PHE A 248 5.29 -16.85 0.25
N ASN A 249 4.25 -17.68 0.32
CA ASN A 249 3.43 -18.18 -0.79
C ASN A 249 1.96 -17.80 -0.58
N ALA A 250 1.10 -18.20 -1.53
CA ALA A 250 -0.33 -18.11 -1.33
C ALA A 250 -0.80 -19.04 -0.20
N ASP A 251 -1.80 -18.59 0.54
CA ASP A 251 -2.44 -19.39 1.58
C ASP A 251 -3.45 -20.37 0.94
N GLU A 252 -3.76 -21.45 1.63
CA GLU A 252 -4.70 -22.48 1.11
C GLU A 252 -6.13 -21.94 0.97
N ASP A 253 -6.50 -20.94 1.75
CA ASP A 253 -7.79 -20.25 1.75
C ASP A 253 -7.81 -18.96 0.89
N ASP A 254 -6.73 -18.67 0.16
CA ASP A 254 -6.72 -17.60 -0.84
C ASP A 254 -7.71 -17.93 -1.98
N PRO A 255 -8.30 -16.90 -2.64
CA PRO A 255 -9.34 -17.13 -3.64
C PRO A 255 -8.87 -18.00 -4.80
N ARG A 256 -9.75 -18.90 -5.25
CA ARG A 256 -9.54 -19.81 -6.37
C ARG A 256 -10.37 -19.38 -7.58
N HIS A 257 -9.93 -19.76 -8.75
CA HIS A 257 -10.67 -19.49 -9.99
C HIS A 257 -12.05 -20.20 -9.97
N PRO A 258 -13.16 -19.48 -10.21
CA PRO A 258 -14.50 -20.08 -10.12
C PRO A 258 -14.71 -21.29 -11.05
N GLN A 259 -14.14 -21.25 -12.26
CA GLN A 259 -14.25 -22.32 -13.25
C GLN A 259 -13.16 -23.40 -13.10
N PHE A 260 -12.08 -23.12 -12.35
CA PHE A 260 -10.96 -24.05 -12.13
C PHE A 260 -10.60 -24.16 -10.65
N PRO A 261 -11.55 -24.59 -9.78
CA PRO A 261 -11.37 -24.59 -8.32
C PRO A 261 -10.26 -25.56 -7.86
N GLY A 262 -9.87 -26.50 -8.68
CA GLY A 262 -8.76 -27.43 -8.42
C GLY A 262 -7.37 -26.80 -8.55
N LEU A 263 -7.25 -25.63 -9.18
CA LEU A 263 -5.97 -24.95 -9.28
C LEU A 263 -5.61 -24.28 -7.94
N ARG A 264 -4.36 -24.46 -7.51
CA ARG A 264 -3.84 -23.82 -6.31
C ARG A 264 -3.56 -22.34 -6.61
N PRO A 265 -3.98 -21.40 -5.75
CA PRO A 265 -3.63 -20.00 -5.88
C PRO A 265 -2.09 -19.81 -5.74
N GLN A 266 -1.55 -18.76 -6.37
CA GLN A 266 -0.12 -18.44 -6.36
C GLN A 266 0.06 -16.93 -6.15
N ILE A 267 1.17 -16.50 -5.54
CA ILE A 267 1.48 -15.08 -5.43
C ILE A 267 2.17 -14.59 -6.70
N TYR A 268 1.41 -13.85 -7.51
CA TYR A 268 1.89 -13.31 -8.78
C TYR A 268 2.79 -12.09 -8.58
N ASN A 269 2.36 -11.15 -7.72
CA ASN A 269 3.14 -9.97 -7.36
C ASN A 269 2.86 -9.58 -5.90
N HIS A 270 3.75 -8.78 -5.32
CA HIS A 270 3.57 -8.16 -4.01
C HIS A 270 4.23 -6.81 -3.99
N GLU A 271 3.49 -5.80 -3.60
CA GLU A 271 3.90 -4.42 -3.42
C GLU A 271 3.58 -3.99 -1.99
N ALA A 272 4.33 -3.06 -1.44
CA ALA A 272 4.03 -2.52 -0.12
C ALA A 272 4.35 -1.03 -0.03
N MET A 273 3.66 -0.34 0.91
CA MET A 273 3.79 1.08 1.13
C MET A 273 3.55 1.43 2.59
N PRO A 274 4.33 2.33 3.18
CA PRO A 274 4.02 2.89 4.49
C PRO A 274 2.78 3.76 4.42
N TYR A 275 1.84 3.53 5.33
CA TYR A 275 0.64 4.34 5.48
C TYR A 275 0.30 4.48 6.96
N GLU A 276 0.22 5.73 7.44
CA GLU A 276 0.03 6.06 8.84
C GLU A 276 1.05 5.33 9.74
N GLY A 277 0.64 4.46 10.63
CA GLY A 277 1.52 3.74 11.57
C GLY A 277 1.89 2.31 11.16
N CYS A 278 1.67 1.89 9.91
CA CYS A 278 1.95 0.53 9.47
C CYS A 278 2.36 0.45 7.99
N MET A 279 2.85 -0.71 7.58
CA MET A 279 3.01 -1.06 6.17
C MET A 279 1.72 -1.70 5.66
N LEU A 280 1.20 -1.23 4.53
CA LEU A 280 0.15 -1.88 3.74
C LEU A 280 0.78 -2.71 2.64
N GLY A 281 0.34 -3.97 2.47
CA GLY A 281 0.80 -4.87 1.43
C GLY A 281 -0.33 -5.24 0.47
N TYR A 282 -0.02 -5.25 -0.83
CA TYR A 282 -0.94 -5.60 -1.90
C TYR A 282 -0.45 -6.89 -2.55
N PHE A 283 -1.27 -7.94 -2.44
CA PHE A 283 -0.94 -9.29 -2.86
C PHE A 283 -1.74 -9.63 -4.11
N THR A 284 -1.10 -9.63 -5.27
CA THR A 284 -1.73 -10.12 -6.49
C THR A 284 -1.74 -11.64 -6.46
N VAL A 285 -2.93 -12.22 -6.32
CA VAL A 285 -3.14 -13.67 -6.28
C VAL A 285 -3.53 -14.15 -7.68
N TRP A 286 -2.67 -14.97 -8.27
CA TRP A 286 -2.97 -15.69 -9.51
C TRP A 286 -3.84 -16.90 -9.19
N GLN A 287 -4.97 -17.01 -9.85
CA GLN A 287 -5.93 -18.08 -9.68
C GLN A 287 -5.96 -19.04 -10.88
N GLY A 288 -5.24 -18.71 -11.93
CA GLY A 288 -5.18 -19.51 -13.14
C GLY A 288 -6.11 -19.02 -14.27
N PRO A 289 -6.27 -19.85 -15.29
CA PRO A 289 -5.36 -20.93 -15.65
C PRO A 289 -4.05 -20.45 -16.29
N GLU A 290 -3.17 -21.38 -16.71
CA GLU A 290 -1.94 -21.02 -17.43
C GLU A 290 -2.26 -20.45 -18.84
N ASN A 291 -1.33 -19.68 -19.41
CA ASN A 291 -1.57 -18.93 -20.65
C ASN A 291 -2.07 -19.83 -21.80
N SER A 292 -1.50 -21.03 -21.97
CA SER A 292 -1.93 -21.96 -23.03
C SER A 292 -3.40 -22.39 -22.92
N VAL A 293 -3.91 -22.53 -21.69
CA VAL A 293 -5.32 -22.82 -21.43
C VAL A 293 -6.17 -21.59 -21.68
N CYS A 294 -5.70 -20.42 -21.24
CA CYS A 294 -6.36 -19.14 -21.52
C CYS A 294 -6.53 -18.92 -23.02
N ASP A 295 -5.47 -19.17 -23.79
CA ASP A 295 -5.46 -19.02 -25.24
C ASP A 295 -6.45 -19.97 -25.93
N SER A 296 -6.49 -21.25 -25.49
CA SER A 296 -7.39 -22.24 -26.07
C SER A 296 -8.87 -21.96 -25.76
N LEU A 297 -9.17 -21.36 -24.62
CA LEU A 297 -10.53 -21.05 -24.17
C LEU A 297 -10.94 -19.59 -24.47
N ASN A 298 -10.03 -18.77 -24.99
CA ASN A 298 -10.23 -17.33 -25.21
C ASN A 298 -10.69 -16.57 -23.95
N ILE A 299 -10.06 -16.86 -22.81
CA ILE A 299 -10.30 -16.20 -21.53
C ILE A 299 -9.03 -15.56 -20.98
N GLN A 300 -9.18 -14.63 -20.07
CA GLN A 300 -8.05 -14.07 -19.33
C GLN A 300 -7.64 -14.98 -18.17
N LYS A 301 -6.35 -15.07 -17.87
CA LYS A 301 -5.91 -15.61 -16.58
C LYS A 301 -6.41 -14.71 -15.48
N ARG A 302 -6.97 -15.30 -14.42
CA ARG A 302 -7.54 -14.54 -13.33
C ARG A 302 -6.47 -14.18 -12.31
N ASN A 303 -6.34 -12.87 -12.08
CA ASN A 303 -5.59 -12.30 -10.97
C ASN A 303 -6.50 -11.31 -10.25
N GLU A 304 -6.44 -11.31 -8.92
CA GLU A 304 -7.10 -10.32 -8.07
C GLU A 304 -6.13 -9.85 -6.99
N VAL A 305 -6.34 -8.65 -6.45
CA VAL A 305 -5.45 -8.09 -5.44
C VAL A 305 -6.10 -8.19 -4.06
N LEU A 306 -5.41 -8.84 -3.13
CA LEU A 306 -5.75 -8.86 -1.71
C LEU A 306 -4.92 -7.81 -0.97
N ILE A 307 -5.41 -7.39 0.20
CA ILE A 307 -4.68 -6.46 1.09
C ILE A 307 -4.22 -7.18 2.35
N GLY A 308 -3.05 -6.80 2.84
CA GLY A 308 -2.54 -7.16 4.14
C GLY A 308 -1.90 -5.95 4.82
N TRP A 309 -1.57 -6.08 6.09
CA TRP A 309 -0.87 -5.07 6.85
C TRP A 309 0.26 -5.71 7.67
N SER A 310 1.27 -4.91 8.01
CA SER A 310 2.43 -5.35 8.77
C SER A 310 2.97 -4.23 9.66
N LYS A 311 3.48 -4.59 10.85
CA LYS A 311 4.20 -3.67 11.75
C LYS A 311 5.70 -3.62 11.45
N ASP A 312 6.25 -4.71 10.92
CA ASP A 312 7.68 -4.88 10.72
C ASP A 312 8.08 -5.01 9.24
N GLY A 313 7.11 -4.89 8.31
CA GLY A 313 7.34 -5.00 6.87
C GLY A 313 7.72 -6.39 6.38
N PHE A 314 7.81 -7.38 7.29
CA PHE A 314 8.17 -8.76 6.95
C PHE A 314 7.04 -9.75 7.24
N HIS A 315 6.40 -9.69 8.42
CA HIS A 315 5.26 -10.53 8.79
C HIS A 315 3.96 -9.84 8.43
N TRP A 316 3.17 -10.47 7.56
CA TRP A 316 1.94 -9.91 7.01
C TRP A 316 0.70 -10.57 7.59
N ASN A 317 -0.23 -9.75 8.05
CA ASN A 317 -1.57 -10.17 8.36
C ASN A 317 -2.48 -9.98 7.14
N ARG A 318 -3.01 -11.06 6.59
CA ARG A 318 -3.96 -11.11 5.46
C ARG A 318 -5.27 -11.76 5.91
N GLU A 319 -5.94 -11.15 6.88
CA GLU A 319 -7.14 -11.71 7.51
C GLU A 319 -8.30 -11.83 6.53
N SER A 320 -8.54 -10.80 5.72
CA SER A 320 -9.56 -10.88 4.69
C SER A 320 -9.05 -11.64 3.47
N LYS A 321 -9.77 -12.69 3.10
CA LYS A 321 -9.53 -13.44 1.86
C LYS A 321 -10.43 -12.99 0.71
N LYS A 322 -11.26 -11.96 0.93
CA LYS A 322 -12.02 -11.33 -0.14
C LYS A 322 -11.09 -10.41 -0.94
N PRO A 323 -11.18 -10.40 -2.27
CA PRO A 323 -10.42 -9.46 -3.08
C PRO A 323 -10.66 -8.03 -2.63
N PHE A 324 -9.56 -7.30 -2.37
CA PHE A 324 -9.59 -5.87 -2.12
C PHE A 324 -9.87 -5.10 -3.42
N LEU A 325 -9.26 -5.55 -4.51
CA LEU A 325 -9.49 -5.06 -5.87
C LEU A 325 -9.92 -6.25 -6.73
N PRO A 326 -11.23 -6.49 -6.86
CA PRO A 326 -11.77 -7.62 -7.62
C PRO A 326 -11.70 -7.36 -9.13
N VAL A 327 -11.74 -8.43 -9.91
CA VAL A 327 -12.00 -8.37 -11.34
C VAL A 327 -13.47 -8.07 -11.63
N SER A 328 -13.76 -7.62 -12.86
CA SER A 328 -15.12 -7.61 -13.40
C SER A 328 -15.42 -8.94 -14.06
N GLU A 329 -16.62 -9.47 -13.81
CA GLU A 329 -17.16 -10.63 -14.54
C GLU A 329 -17.76 -10.23 -15.90
N ASP A 330 -17.92 -8.93 -16.17
CA ASP A 330 -18.32 -8.43 -17.49
C ASP A 330 -17.15 -8.57 -18.47
N PHE A 331 -17.35 -9.38 -19.50
CA PHE A 331 -16.36 -9.64 -20.55
C PHE A 331 -15.83 -8.36 -21.24
N HIS A 332 -16.65 -7.32 -21.32
CA HIS A 332 -16.32 -6.06 -21.99
C HIS A 332 -15.68 -5.00 -21.06
N ALA A 333 -15.59 -5.30 -19.77
CA ALA A 333 -14.99 -4.37 -18.82
C ALA A 333 -13.46 -4.26 -19.05
N TRP A 334 -12.91 -3.08 -18.74
CA TRP A 334 -11.47 -2.80 -18.83
C TRP A 334 -10.59 -3.71 -17.93
N ASN A 335 -11.18 -4.36 -16.93
CA ASN A 335 -10.55 -5.26 -15.97
C ASN A 335 -11.20 -6.66 -15.97
N ALA A 336 -11.72 -7.09 -17.10
CA ALA A 336 -12.39 -8.38 -17.26
C ALA A 336 -11.44 -9.55 -16.95
N GLY A 337 -11.69 -10.22 -15.84
CA GLY A 337 -10.95 -11.41 -15.43
C GLY A 337 -9.52 -11.19 -14.92
N ASN A 338 -8.94 -9.98 -15.01
CA ASN A 338 -7.57 -9.76 -14.58
C ASN A 338 -7.32 -8.35 -14.03
N VAL A 339 -6.98 -8.28 -12.75
CA VAL A 339 -6.43 -7.09 -12.09
C VAL A 339 -5.12 -7.48 -11.43
N GLN A 340 -4.03 -6.82 -11.81
CA GLN A 340 -2.72 -7.12 -11.25
C GLN A 340 -1.97 -5.83 -10.93
N SER A 341 -1.48 -5.72 -9.69
CA SER A 341 -0.75 -4.57 -9.16
C SER A 341 -1.61 -3.33 -8.90
N THR A 342 -1.19 -2.57 -7.93
CA THR A 342 -1.83 -1.33 -7.46
C THR A 342 -0.96 -0.10 -7.71
N ALA A 343 0.06 -0.19 -8.58
CA ALA A 343 1.10 0.83 -8.69
C ALA A 343 1.77 1.16 -7.32
N GLY A 344 1.63 0.28 -6.35
CA GLY A 344 2.30 0.31 -5.04
C GLY A 344 1.71 1.27 -4.01
N ASN A 345 0.99 2.32 -4.39
CA ASN A 345 0.75 3.45 -3.48
C ASN A 345 -0.72 3.87 -3.36
N PRO A 346 -1.27 4.01 -2.13
CA PRO A 346 -2.45 4.83 -1.94
C PRO A 346 -2.06 6.31 -1.97
N LEU A 347 -2.82 7.12 -2.71
CA LEU A 347 -2.69 8.57 -2.70
C LEU A 347 -3.84 9.19 -1.90
N ILE A 348 -3.54 10.19 -1.09
CA ILE A 348 -4.52 10.87 -0.23
C ILE A 348 -5.11 12.06 -1.02
N VAL A 349 -6.38 11.97 -1.40
CA VAL A 349 -7.07 13.03 -2.16
C VAL A 349 -8.32 13.44 -1.38
N GLY A 350 -8.21 14.50 -0.60
CA GLY A 350 -9.27 14.93 0.31
C GLY A 350 -9.62 13.82 1.33
N ASP A 351 -10.87 13.42 1.35
CA ASP A 351 -11.40 12.37 2.22
C ASP A 351 -11.30 10.96 1.62
N SER A 352 -10.53 10.78 0.53
CA SER A 352 -10.40 9.50 -0.18
C SER A 352 -8.95 9.06 -0.35
N LEU A 353 -8.77 7.74 -0.47
CA LEU A 353 -7.57 7.10 -0.97
C LEU A 353 -7.80 6.70 -2.43
N TYR A 354 -6.87 7.03 -3.30
CA TYR A 354 -6.85 6.64 -4.71
C TYR A 354 -5.85 5.51 -4.92
N PHE A 355 -6.30 4.44 -5.59
CA PHE A 355 -5.49 3.28 -5.98
C PHE A 355 -5.55 3.15 -7.51
N TYR A 356 -4.40 3.24 -8.16
CA TYR A 356 -4.31 2.99 -9.59
C TYR A 356 -3.98 1.52 -9.82
N VAL A 357 -4.70 0.89 -10.72
CA VAL A 357 -4.62 -0.56 -10.93
C VAL A 357 -4.46 -0.89 -12.40
N SER A 358 -3.71 -1.94 -12.68
CA SER A 358 -3.53 -2.47 -14.01
C SER A 358 -4.59 -3.52 -14.29
N GLY A 359 -5.56 -3.17 -15.13
CA GLY A 359 -6.60 -4.07 -15.59
C GLY A 359 -6.31 -4.60 -16.98
N ARG A 360 -6.70 -5.87 -17.21
CA ARG A 360 -6.61 -6.48 -18.53
C ARG A 360 -8.00 -6.68 -19.07
N TYR A 361 -8.23 -6.27 -20.30
CA TYR A 361 -9.51 -6.42 -20.98
C TYR A 361 -9.43 -7.42 -22.13
N ASN A 362 -10.56 -8.03 -22.45
CA ASN A 362 -10.66 -8.96 -23.57
C ASN A 362 -10.71 -8.22 -24.90
N SER A 363 -9.90 -8.67 -25.86
CA SER A 363 -10.02 -8.25 -27.25
C SER A 363 -9.96 -9.46 -28.16
N LYS A 364 -10.46 -9.34 -29.36
CA LYS A 364 -10.30 -10.41 -30.37
C LYS A 364 -8.97 -10.27 -31.10
N PRO A 365 -8.36 -11.36 -31.45
CA PRO A 365 -8.32 -12.70 -30.87
C PRO A 365 -7.07 -12.79 -30.01
N LYS A 366 -7.17 -13.19 -28.82
CA LYS A 366 -6.10 -13.41 -27.86
C LYS A 366 -5.55 -12.13 -27.25
N HIS A 367 -5.60 -11.97 -25.88
CA HIS A 367 -4.42 -11.74 -25.43
C HIS A 367 -3.94 -11.18 -24.16
N ASP A 368 -2.75 -11.55 -23.95
CA ASP A 368 -1.86 -11.24 -22.86
C ASP A 368 -1.48 -9.74 -22.71
N SER A 369 -1.87 -8.88 -23.66
CA SER A 369 -1.27 -7.55 -23.80
C SER A 369 -2.23 -6.38 -23.71
N ASN A 370 -3.52 -6.60 -23.64
CA ASN A 370 -4.49 -5.50 -23.60
C ASN A 370 -4.64 -4.92 -22.21
N PHE A 371 -3.75 -4.00 -21.85
CA PHE A 371 -3.76 -3.38 -20.55
C PHE A 371 -4.22 -1.93 -20.57
N ALA A 372 -5.00 -1.58 -19.55
CA ALA A 372 -5.38 -0.20 -19.25
C ALA A 372 -5.23 0.07 -17.75
N THR A 373 -5.19 1.34 -17.41
CA THR A 373 -5.12 1.80 -16.02
C THR A 373 -6.50 2.19 -15.52
N GLY A 374 -6.93 1.61 -14.41
CA GLY A 374 -8.12 2.04 -13.69
C GLY A 374 -7.79 2.74 -12.38
N LEU A 375 -8.76 3.47 -11.88
CA LEU A 375 -8.76 4.11 -10.56
C LEU A 375 -9.81 3.43 -9.68
N ALA A 376 -9.41 3.07 -8.46
CA ALA A 376 -10.31 2.65 -7.40
C ALA A 376 -10.20 3.61 -6.22
N MET A 377 -11.31 3.90 -5.54
CA MET A 377 -11.38 4.89 -4.47
C MET A 377 -11.93 4.26 -3.19
N LEU A 378 -11.30 4.58 -2.07
CA LEU A 378 -11.72 4.18 -0.74
C LEU A 378 -11.80 5.42 0.15
N ARG A 379 -12.70 5.43 1.13
CA ARG A 379 -12.64 6.42 2.22
C ARG A 379 -11.22 6.45 2.81
N ARG A 380 -10.68 7.63 3.15
CA ARG A 380 -9.41 7.74 3.90
C ARG A 380 -9.49 6.87 5.15
N ASP A 381 -8.48 6.03 5.41
CA ASP A 381 -8.42 5.02 6.48
C ASP A 381 -9.50 3.91 6.40
N GLY A 382 -10.25 3.86 5.33
CA GLY A 382 -11.48 3.08 5.19
C GLY A 382 -11.30 1.55 5.02
N PHE A 383 -10.14 0.99 5.32
CA PHE A 383 -9.86 -0.45 5.14
C PHE A 383 -10.73 -1.35 6.01
N VAL A 384 -10.90 -0.96 7.29
CA VAL A 384 -11.70 -1.67 8.29
C VAL A 384 -12.43 -0.66 9.17
N SER A 385 -13.71 -0.92 9.47
CA SER A 385 -14.46 -0.16 10.47
C SER A 385 -14.92 -1.05 11.64
N MET A 386 -15.11 -0.41 12.80
CA MET A 386 -15.87 -0.97 13.89
C MET A 386 -17.29 -0.39 13.83
N ARG A 387 -18.29 -1.25 13.62
CA ARG A 387 -19.67 -0.87 13.30
C ARG A 387 -20.63 -1.17 14.45
N ALA A 388 -21.45 -0.19 14.80
CA ALA A 388 -22.63 -0.34 15.65
C ALA A 388 -23.92 -0.21 14.84
N GLY A 389 -24.86 -1.11 15.05
CA GLY A 389 -26.22 -1.03 14.53
C GLY A 389 -27.13 -0.13 15.37
N LYS A 390 -28.44 -0.44 15.41
CA LYS A 390 -29.44 0.32 16.18
C LYS A 390 -29.20 0.27 17.70
N LYS A 391 -28.61 -0.80 18.21
CA LYS A 391 -28.20 -0.93 19.60
C LYS A 391 -26.82 -0.29 19.78
N GLU A 392 -26.63 0.43 20.89
CA GLU A 392 -25.33 0.98 21.24
C GLU A 392 -24.34 -0.14 21.56
N GLY A 393 -23.12 0.01 21.05
CA GLY A 393 -21.97 -0.83 21.36
C GLY A 393 -20.73 0.01 21.66
N TYR A 394 -19.62 -0.63 21.95
CA TYR A 394 -18.36 0.04 22.23
C TYR A 394 -17.16 -0.77 21.74
N VAL A 395 -16.06 -0.05 21.51
CA VAL A 395 -14.71 -0.59 21.40
C VAL A 395 -13.80 0.12 22.40
N GLU A 396 -12.97 -0.65 23.09
CA GLU A 396 -12.01 -0.17 24.11
C GLU A 396 -10.60 -0.48 23.64
N ILE A 397 -9.76 0.55 23.63
CA ILE A 397 -8.37 0.50 23.16
C ILE A 397 -7.47 0.95 24.29
N LYS A 398 -6.46 0.14 24.64
CA LYS A 398 -5.39 0.55 25.58
C LYS A 398 -4.30 1.29 24.82
N THR A 399 -3.93 2.47 25.28
CA THR A 399 -2.88 3.31 24.65
C THR A 399 -2.20 4.19 25.70
N GLN A 400 -1.02 4.71 25.35
CA GLN A 400 -0.38 5.76 26.12
C GLN A 400 -0.59 7.09 25.39
N ILE A 401 -0.95 8.15 26.12
CA ILE A 401 -1.02 9.49 25.54
C ILE A 401 0.40 9.97 25.26
N PRO A 402 0.77 10.25 23.99
CA PRO A 402 2.13 10.66 23.63
C PRO A 402 2.55 11.98 24.30
N ALA A 403 3.85 12.18 24.47
CA ALA A 403 4.39 13.39 25.11
C ALA A 403 3.98 14.70 24.41
N ASN A 404 3.72 14.65 23.10
CA ASN A 404 3.23 15.76 22.29
C ASN A 404 1.77 15.57 21.86
N GLY A 405 1.04 14.63 22.47
CA GLY A 405 -0.34 14.31 22.11
C GLY A 405 -1.35 15.19 22.83
N ASN A 406 -1.90 16.16 22.13
CA ASN A 406 -2.81 17.13 22.73
C ASN A 406 -4.28 16.88 22.38
N TYR A 407 -4.57 16.47 21.15
CA TYR A 407 -5.93 16.46 20.62
C TYR A 407 -6.33 15.08 20.11
N LEU A 408 -7.45 14.55 20.59
CA LEU A 408 -8.00 13.28 20.12
C LEU A 408 -8.88 13.51 18.90
N PHE A 409 -8.62 12.78 17.83
CA PHE A 409 -9.39 12.80 16.59
C PHE A 409 -9.93 11.42 16.24
N VAL A 410 -11.00 11.40 15.46
CA VAL A 410 -11.58 10.20 14.86
C VAL A 410 -11.89 10.39 13.37
N ASN A 411 -11.84 9.30 12.63
CA ASN A 411 -12.44 9.13 11.33
C ASN A 411 -13.70 8.28 11.52
N ALA A 412 -14.89 8.85 11.32
CA ALA A 412 -16.14 8.17 11.57
C ALA A 412 -17.27 8.62 10.64
N ASP A 413 -18.18 7.67 10.29
CA ASP A 413 -19.51 7.92 9.73
C ASP A 413 -20.56 7.69 10.83
N VAL A 414 -21.19 8.75 11.29
CA VAL A 414 -22.07 8.75 12.44
C VAL A 414 -23.48 9.16 12.00
N LYS A 415 -24.34 8.19 11.71
CA LYS A 415 -25.77 8.43 11.43
C LYS A 415 -26.57 8.65 12.73
N GLY A 416 -26.17 7.96 13.80
CA GLY A 416 -26.71 8.10 15.13
C GLY A 416 -25.82 8.92 16.05
N THR A 417 -25.07 8.28 16.95
CA THR A 417 -24.22 8.93 17.94
C THR A 417 -22.86 8.27 18.09
N LEU A 418 -21.83 9.08 18.42
CA LEU A 418 -20.52 8.64 18.90
C LEU A 418 -20.15 9.50 20.13
N ALA A 419 -19.67 8.84 21.19
CA ALA A 419 -19.09 9.48 22.37
C ALA A 419 -17.84 8.72 22.83
N VAL A 420 -16.93 9.42 23.49
CA VAL A 420 -15.69 8.83 24.00
C VAL A 420 -15.58 9.03 25.50
N GLU A 421 -15.16 7.97 26.18
CA GLU A 421 -14.80 7.98 27.60
C GLU A 421 -13.34 7.58 27.76
N VAL A 422 -12.63 8.26 28.64
CA VAL A 422 -11.27 7.89 28.99
C VAL A 422 -11.26 7.21 30.34
N LEU A 423 -10.69 6.03 30.41
CA LEU A 423 -10.52 5.23 31.62
C LEU A 423 -9.04 5.21 32.02
N ASN A 424 -8.76 5.11 33.31
CA ASN A 424 -7.41 4.84 33.77
C ASN A 424 -6.98 3.38 33.45
N ASP A 425 -5.75 3.01 33.78
CA ASP A 425 -5.24 1.67 33.51
C ASP A 425 -6.02 0.54 34.22
N ASN A 426 -6.68 0.87 35.34
CA ASN A 426 -7.56 -0.06 36.06
C ASN A 426 -8.99 -0.14 35.49
N GLY A 427 -9.27 0.57 34.40
CA GLY A 427 -10.59 0.58 33.75
C GLY A 427 -11.64 1.45 34.43
N GLN A 428 -11.24 2.37 35.32
CA GLN A 428 -12.16 3.31 35.99
C GLN A 428 -12.23 4.62 35.21
N PRO A 429 -13.42 5.23 35.03
CA PRO A 429 -13.57 6.51 34.36
C PRO A 429 -12.74 7.61 34.99
N ILE A 430 -12.06 8.42 34.18
CA ILE A 430 -11.35 9.60 34.65
C ILE A 430 -12.35 10.76 34.71
N GLU A 431 -12.41 11.45 35.86
CA GLU A 431 -13.29 12.60 36.08
C GLU A 431 -13.07 13.67 35.01
N GLY A 432 -14.16 14.23 34.50
CA GLY A 432 -14.15 15.20 33.39
C GLY A 432 -14.01 14.61 31.99
N PHE A 433 -13.59 13.33 31.88
CA PHE A 433 -13.45 12.60 30.60
C PHE A 433 -14.47 11.46 30.47
N THR A 434 -15.56 11.50 31.25
CA THR A 434 -16.57 10.45 31.17
C THR A 434 -17.42 10.56 29.91
N LYS A 435 -18.13 9.50 29.55
CA LYS A 435 -19.09 9.49 28.43
C LYS A 435 -20.11 10.64 28.52
N ARG A 436 -20.56 10.99 29.76
CA ARG A 436 -21.52 12.08 30.03
C ARG A 436 -20.92 13.46 29.77
N ASP A 437 -19.62 13.61 29.99
CA ASP A 437 -18.89 14.86 29.76
C ASP A 437 -18.52 15.06 28.30
N CYS A 438 -18.41 13.98 27.52
CA CYS A 438 -18.08 14.04 26.09
C CYS A 438 -19.09 14.88 25.33
N ILE A 439 -18.59 15.76 24.45
CA ILE A 439 -19.43 16.47 23.47
C ILE A 439 -19.87 15.44 22.42
N LEU A 440 -21.15 15.08 22.50
CA LEU A 440 -21.72 13.99 21.72
C LEU A 440 -21.74 14.34 20.23
N MET A 441 -21.03 13.51 19.42
CA MET A 441 -21.07 13.59 17.97
C MET A 441 -22.37 13.00 17.43
N LYS A 442 -23.05 13.71 16.53
CA LYS A 442 -24.29 13.28 15.89
C LYS A 442 -24.30 13.67 14.43
N LYS A 443 -24.86 12.79 13.55
CA LYS A 443 -25.09 13.06 12.14
C LYS A 443 -23.88 13.70 11.45
N SER A 444 -22.74 13.04 11.54
CA SER A 444 -21.46 13.54 11.00
C SER A 444 -20.81 12.43 10.18
N ASP A 445 -20.34 12.77 8.99
CA ASP A 445 -19.49 11.92 8.17
C ASP A 445 -18.22 12.69 7.83
N LYS A 446 -17.16 12.49 8.63
CA LYS A 446 -15.88 13.20 8.47
C LYS A 446 -14.70 12.26 8.71
N THR A 447 -13.68 12.39 7.89
CA THR A 447 -12.42 11.62 8.02
C THR A 447 -11.45 12.24 9.04
N LYS A 448 -11.78 13.43 9.57
CA LYS A 448 -11.01 14.13 10.60
C LYS A 448 -11.97 14.95 11.48
N GLN A 449 -12.25 14.47 12.68
CA GLN A 449 -13.12 15.15 13.63
C GLN A 449 -12.56 15.06 15.05
N MET A 450 -12.37 16.20 15.69
CA MET A 450 -11.84 16.31 17.05
C MET A 450 -12.89 15.86 18.08
N ILE A 451 -12.45 15.14 19.09
CA ILE A 451 -13.22 14.77 20.27
C ILE A 451 -12.87 15.73 21.40
N SER A 452 -13.87 16.18 22.13
CA SER A 452 -13.70 17.05 23.30
C SER A 452 -14.73 16.74 24.38
N TRP A 453 -14.48 17.24 25.58
CA TRP A 453 -15.35 17.11 26.75
C TRP A 453 -15.72 18.49 27.28
N LYS A 454 -16.80 18.61 28.01
CA LYS A 454 -17.35 19.89 28.48
C LYS A 454 -16.33 20.76 29.24
N LYS A 455 -15.46 20.15 30.04
CA LYS A 455 -14.41 20.84 30.80
C LYS A 455 -12.99 20.67 30.22
N HIS A 456 -12.82 19.77 29.24
CA HIS A 456 -11.52 19.43 28.63
C HIS A 456 -11.65 19.45 27.10
N PRO A 457 -11.18 20.53 26.45
CA PRO A 457 -11.22 20.60 24.99
C PRO A 457 -10.24 19.64 24.31
N ASP A 458 -9.30 19.09 25.09
CA ASP A 458 -8.19 18.24 24.63
C ASP A 458 -7.84 17.18 25.69
N VAL A 459 -6.76 16.42 25.46
CA VAL A 459 -6.25 15.36 26.34
C VAL A 459 -4.90 15.70 26.98
N THR A 460 -4.49 16.96 26.96
CA THR A 460 -3.17 17.43 27.42
C THR A 460 -2.90 17.06 28.89
N SER A 461 -3.91 17.11 29.77
CA SER A 461 -3.79 16.70 31.17
C SER A 461 -3.52 15.21 31.38
N LEU A 462 -3.61 14.41 30.35
CA LEU A 462 -3.39 12.97 30.34
C LEU A 462 -2.05 12.57 29.69
N ILE A 463 -1.24 13.51 29.23
CA ILE A 463 0.07 13.23 28.61
C ILE A 463 0.92 12.31 29.49
N GLY A 464 1.54 11.30 28.85
CA GLY A 464 2.38 10.30 29.51
C GLY A 464 1.62 9.20 30.27
N LYS A 465 0.31 9.36 30.48
CA LYS A 465 -0.49 8.35 31.17
C LYS A 465 -0.88 7.22 30.23
N THR A 466 -0.86 6.00 30.74
CA THR A 466 -1.53 4.85 30.10
C THR A 466 -3.01 4.93 30.39
N VAL A 467 -3.82 4.94 29.35
CA VAL A 467 -5.28 5.07 29.43
C VAL A 467 -5.97 4.03 28.55
N ARG A 468 -7.27 3.88 28.77
CA ARG A 468 -8.16 3.16 27.87
C ARG A 468 -9.13 4.14 27.27
N LEU A 469 -9.15 4.23 25.95
CA LEU A 469 -10.12 5.00 25.20
C LEU A 469 -11.29 4.08 24.86
N ARG A 470 -12.48 4.41 25.35
CA ARG A 470 -13.71 3.66 25.05
C ARG A 470 -14.62 4.48 24.16
N PHE A 471 -14.76 4.04 22.92
CA PHE A 471 -15.61 4.66 21.90
C PHE A 471 -16.98 4.00 21.94
N TYR A 472 -18.03 4.74 22.28
CA TYR A 472 -19.42 4.30 22.27
C TYR A 472 -20.07 4.71 20.95
N LEU A 473 -20.65 3.77 20.23
CA LEU A 473 -21.25 3.97 18.93
C LEU A 473 -22.69 3.47 18.90
N LYS A 474 -23.56 4.22 18.20
CA LYS A 474 -24.91 3.78 17.87
C LYS A 474 -25.22 4.23 16.45
N GLN A 475 -25.58 3.33 15.54
CA GLN A 475 -25.73 3.59 14.10
C GLN A 475 -24.56 4.40 13.55
N ALA A 476 -23.37 3.86 13.73
CA ALA A 476 -22.12 4.54 13.37
C ALA A 476 -21.02 3.54 13.04
N ASP A 477 -20.08 3.97 12.19
CA ASP A 477 -18.83 3.32 11.89
C ASP A 477 -17.66 4.21 12.33
N ILE A 478 -16.67 3.66 13.01
CA ILE A 478 -15.39 4.30 13.27
C ILE A 478 -14.29 3.55 12.48
N TYR A 479 -13.48 4.30 11.71
CA TYR A 479 -12.45 3.75 10.81
C TYR A 479 -11.04 3.90 11.38
N ALA A 480 -10.78 5.00 12.09
CA ALA A 480 -9.52 5.29 12.74
C ALA A 480 -9.70 6.28 13.87
N PHE A 481 -8.70 6.32 14.75
CA PHE A 481 -8.53 7.39 15.73
C PHE A 481 -7.04 7.71 15.86
N TRP A 482 -6.71 8.90 16.38
CA TRP A 482 -5.32 9.28 16.67
C TRP A 482 -5.26 10.43 17.67
N ILE A 483 -4.10 10.59 18.25
CA ILE A 483 -3.82 11.69 19.18
C ILE A 483 -2.80 12.60 18.50
N SER A 484 -3.28 13.77 18.08
CA SER A 484 -2.50 14.75 17.33
C SER A 484 -1.78 15.73 18.25
N ALA A 485 -0.58 16.14 17.86
CA ALA A 485 0.11 17.28 18.45
C ALA A 485 -0.55 18.62 18.06
N TRP A 486 -1.30 18.64 16.97
CA TRP A 486 -1.83 19.84 16.33
C TRP A 486 -3.35 19.88 16.41
N GLN A 487 -3.89 21.06 16.73
CA GLN A 487 -5.34 21.28 16.75
C GLN A 487 -5.99 21.11 15.37
N THR A 488 -5.20 21.29 14.30
CA THR A 488 -5.62 21.07 12.90
C THR A 488 -5.73 19.60 12.53
N GLY A 489 -5.19 18.70 13.39
CA GLY A 489 -5.44 17.25 13.36
C GLY A 489 -4.57 16.46 12.41
N GLU A 490 -3.40 16.96 12.03
CA GLU A 490 -2.39 16.17 11.34
C GLU A 490 -1.95 15.00 12.23
N SER A 491 -1.75 13.84 11.63
CA SER A 491 -1.55 12.61 12.42
C SER A 491 -0.09 12.34 12.79
N GLY A 492 0.87 12.94 12.08
CA GLY A 492 2.28 12.57 12.17
C GLY A 492 2.63 11.22 11.54
N GLY A 493 1.66 10.55 10.90
CA GLY A 493 1.85 9.26 10.23
C GLY A 493 2.33 9.40 8.78
N TYR A 494 2.70 8.28 8.17
CA TYR A 494 3.17 8.26 6.77
C TYR A 494 2.00 8.45 5.78
N THR A 495 2.28 9.19 4.70
CA THR A 495 1.24 9.64 3.75
C THR A 495 1.16 8.81 2.47
N GLY A 496 1.76 7.60 2.45
CA GLY A 496 1.75 6.77 1.25
C GLY A 496 2.37 7.47 0.03
N GLY A 497 1.66 7.48 -1.08
CA GLY A 497 2.07 8.15 -2.31
C GLY A 497 1.96 9.67 -2.30
N GLY A 498 1.55 10.26 -1.16
CA GLY A 498 1.31 11.70 -1.02
C GLY A 498 -0.09 12.14 -1.45
N GLY A 499 -0.30 13.43 -1.61
CA GLY A 499 -1.57 13.97 -2.06
C GLY A 499 -1.69 15.47 -1.95
N PRO A 500 -2.68 16.08 -2.64
CA PRO A 500 -2.93 17.51 -2.56
C PRO A 500 -3.20 17.99 -1.12
N GLY A 501 -2.57 19.09 -0.73
CA GLY A 501 -2.76 19.70 0.59
C GLY A 501 -1.96 19.05 1.71
N LEU A 502 -1.03 18.14 1.42
CA LEU A 502 -0.06 17.60 2.36
C LEU A 502 1.26 18.37 2.34
N SER A 503 2.05 18.25 3.41
CA SER A 503 3.30 19.01 3.60
C SER A 503 4.46 18.65 2.66
N GLY A 504 4.34 17.55 1.91
CA GLY A 504 5.39 17.03 1.02
C GLY A 504 6.54 16.31 1.72
N LYS A 505 6.50 16.20 3.06
CA LYS A 505 7.58 15.59 3.86
C LYS A 505 7.45 14.06 4.00
N GLY A 506 6.48 13.43 3.33
CA GLY A 506 6.19 11.99 3.46
C GLY A 506 5.45 11.62 4.75
N ILE A 507 5.26 12.57 5.66
CA ILE A 507 4.50 12.46 6.92
C ILE A 507 3.45 13.56 7.03
N ASP A 508 2.32 13.23 7.67
CA ASP A 508 1.18 14.13 7.86
C ASP A 508 1.49 15.17 8.95
N THR A 509 2.03 16.31 8.52
CA THR A 509 2.36 17.47 9.37
C THR A 509 1.73 18.73 8.81
N PRO A 510 1.49 19.77 9.63
CA PRO A 510 0.97 21.03 9.14
C PRO A 510 1.79 21.58 7.97
N MET A 511 1.09 22.18 7.01
CA MET A 511 1.75 22.89 5.90
C MET A 511 2.49 24.12 6.45
N ASP A 512 3.69 24.34 5.95
CA ASP A 512 4.46 25.55 6.27
C ASP A 512 3.84 26.73 5.50
N LYS A 513 3.11 27.57 6.23
CA LYS A 513 2.43 28.74 5.64
C LYS A 513 3.40 29.81 5.11
N SER A 514 4.70 29.72 5.44
CA SER A 514 5.71 30.68 4.98
C SER A 514 6.13 30.49 3.52
N LYS A 515 5.76 29.36 2.89
CA LYS A 515 6.12 29.02 1.50
C LYS A 515 5.08 29.42 0.46
N ASN A 516 3.96 30.01 0.87
CA ASN A 516 2.85 30.40 -0.03
C ASN A 516 2.73 31.91 -0.22
N ASN A 517 3.78 32.68 0.04
CA ASN A 517 3.87 34.13 -0.27
C ASN A 517 4.90 34.40 -1.34
#